data_2d493a833ba9f67f5700ab82cfa8ba89
#
_entry.id   2d493a833ba9f67f5700ab82cfa8ba89
#
_cell.length_a   1.000
_cell.length_b   1.000
_cell.length_c   1.000
_cell.angle_alpha   90.00
_cell.angle_beta   90.00
_cell.angle_gamma   90.00
#
_symmetry.space_group_name_H-M   'P 1'
#
loop_
_entity.id
_entity.type
_entity.pdbx_description
1 polymer ?
#
loop_
_entity_poly.entity_id
_entity_poly.type
_entity_poly.pdbx_seq_one_letter_code
_entity_poly.pdbx_strand_id
1 'polypeptide(L)'
;MSCPEEDGPDFDFGASVIQSFDKNGNKALFAGQKSGWVFRLNTSTGKIDWKTKVGRGGLLGGVHFGMSTDNERLYVPISDREVGRKYDAKPEPGLYALDFEEGKILWSYKLDNICKDRKPLVGEGACTVGFSAPISVARDVLYAGTLDGRFSAHSTLNGNKLWEFDTLRGYQTVNGNPAAGGSIDAAGPVIVDDWVFINSGYSQHGQMAGNVILAFSIK
;
A
#
# COMPACT_ATOMS: atom_id res chain seq x y z
N MET A 1 -25.79 19.32 11.38
CA MET A 1 -24.66 18.74 10.61
C MET A 1 -24.00 19.91 9.92
N SER A 2 -22.80 20.29 10.32
CA SER A 2 -22.07 21.42 9.73
C SER A 2 -21.08 20.86 8.71
N CYS A 3 -21.44 20.89 7.43
CA CYS A 3 -20.43 20.77 6.39
C CYS A 3 -19.67 22.10 6.33
N PRO A 4 -18.34 22.11 6.22
CA PRO A 4 -17.60 23.34 5.97
C PRO A 4 -18.02 23.95 4.64
N GLU A 5 -17.94 25.26 4.50
CA GLU A 5 -18.23 25.97 3.24
C GLU A 5 -17.23 25.59 2.11
N GLU A 6 -16.03 25.19 2.49
CA GLU A 6 -15.01 24.68 1.59
C GLU A 6 -14.69 23.22 1.90
N ASP A 7 -14.68 22.38 0.86
CA ASP A 7 -14.22 21.02 0.96
C ASP A 7 -12.72 21.02 1.28
N GLY A 8 -12.35 20.31 2.33
CA GLY A 8 -10.95 20.11 2.71
C GLY A 8 -10.16 19.34 1.63
N PRO A 9 -8.88 19.03 1.90
CA PRO A 9 -8.00 18.33 0.97
C PRO A 9 -8.32 16.84 0.80
N ASP A 10 -9.41 16.33 1.40
CA ASP A 10 -9.82 14.91 1.42
C ASP A 10 -8.71 13.99 1.99
N PHE A 11 -8.12 14.43 3.09
CA PHE A 11 -7.10 13.68 3.82
C PHE A 11 -7.71 12.80 4.91
N ASP A 12 -8.65 11.96 4.54
CA ASP A 12 -9.30 11.02 5.44
C ASP A 12 -8.38 9.85 5.86
N PHE A 13 -8.88 9.06 6.80
CA PHE A 13 -8.30 7.79 7.22
C PHE A 13 -8.96 6.67 6.41
N GLY A 14 -8.52 6.49 5.16
CA GLY A 14 -9.04 5.45 4.27
C GLY A 14 -8.60 4.03 4.66
N ALA A 15 -7.52 3.91 5.43
CA ALA A 15 -7.00 2.64 5.93
C ALA A 15 -7.65 2.24 7.25
N SER A 16 -7.90 0.95 7.43
CA SER A 16 -8.31 0.39 8.73
C SER A 16 -7.23 0.63 9.78
N VAL A 17 -7.64 0.93 11.00
CA VAL A 17 -6.75 1.03 12.16
C VAL A 17 -6.20 -0.36 12.52
N ILE A 18 -4.91 -0.45 12.81
CA ILE A 18 -4.27 -1.67 13.28
C ILE A 18 -4.18 -1.63 14.80
N GLN A 19 -4.74 -2.64 15.46
CA GLN A 19 -4.46 -2.90 16.87
C GLN A 19 -3.33 -3.92 16.98
N SER A 20 -2.35 -3.63 17.80
CA SER A 20 -1.21 -4.51 18.08
C SER A 20 -0.76 -4.37 19.53
N PHE A 21 0.28 -5.10 19.90
CA PHE A 21 0.84 -5.10 21.25
C PHE A 21 2.32 -4.75 21.20
N ASP A 22 2.75 -3.89 22.11
CA ASP A 22 4.17 -3.61 22.32
C ASP A 22 4.88 -4.79 23.01
N LYS A 23 6.20 -4.72 23.13
CA LYS A 23 7.04 -5.72 23.80
C LYS A 23 6.69 -5.96 25.27
N ASN A 24 5.94 -5.07 25.90
CA ASN A 24 5.48 -5.15 27.30
C ASN A 24 4.04 -5.66 27.37
N GLY A 25 3.41 -5.99 26.26
CA GLY A 25 2.01 -6.43 26.18
C GLY A 25 1.00 -5.31 26.24
N ASN A 26 1.39 -4.05 26.18
CA ASN A 26 0.46 -2.93 26.11
C ASN A 26 -0.12 -2.81 24.71
N LYS A 27 -1.41 -2.50 24.64
CA LYS A 27 -2.09 -2.28 23.36
C LYS A 27 -1.66 -0.96 22.73
N ALA A 28 -1.41 -0.97 21.43
CA ALA A 28 -1.20 0.21 20.60
C ALA A 28 -2.16 0.21 19.41
N LEU A 29 -2.57 1.38 18.95
CA LEU A 29 -3.30 1.56 17.71
C LEU A 29 -2.46 2.35 16.72
N PHE A 30 -2.48 1.91 15.46
CA PHE A 30 -1.83 2.63 14.37
C PHE A 30 -2.87 3.07 13.35
N ALA A 31 -2.81 4.34 12.98
CA ALA A 31 -3.67 4.93 11.96
C ALA A 31 -2.84 5.62 10.89
N GLY A 32 -3.12 5.34 9.63
CA GLY A 32 -2.52 5.98 8.48
C GLY A 32 -3.52 6.86 7.76
N GLN A 33 -3.09 8.03 7.32
CA GLN A 33 -3.94 9.03 6.69
C GLN A 33 -3.48 9.32 5.26
N LYS A 34 -4.41 9.64 4.36
CA LYS A 34 -4.12 10.07 2.98
C LYS A 34 -3.17 11.26 2.90
N SER A 35 -3.08 12.06 3.94
CA SER A 35 -2.08 13.13 4.06
C SER A 35 -0.64 12.63 4.10
N GLY A 36 -0.40 11.33 4.29
CA GLY A 36 0.92 10.74 4.50
C GLY A 36 1.42 10.81 5.94
N TRP A 37 0.59 11.23 6.88
CA TRP A 37 0.85 11.09 8.31
C TRP A 37 0.47 9.70 8.80
N VAL A 38 1.29 9.16 9.68
CA VAL A 38 1.07 7.92 10.43
C VAL A 38 1.11 8.24 11.92
N PHE A 39 0.21 7.64 12.67
CA PHE A 39 0.02 7.91 14.10
C PHE A 39 0.07 6.60 14.89
N ARG A 40 0.71 6.63 16.05
CA ARG A 40 0.48 5.66 17.12
C ARG A 40 -0.33 6.32 18.21
N LEU A 41 -1.36 5.63 18.67
CA LEU A 41 -2.25 6.11 19.74
C LEU A 41 -2.21 5.16 20.94
N ASN A 42 -2.17 5.74 22.09
CA ASN A 42 -2.33 5.04 23.36
C ASN A 42 -3.79 4.64 23.55
N THR A 43 -4.06 3.36 23.70
CA THR A 43 -5.44 2.83 23.79
C THR A 43 -6.15 3.19 25.08
N SER A 44 -5.41 3.46 26.17
CA SER A 44 -5.98 3.78 27.47
C SER A 44 -6.34 5.25 27.61
N THR A 45 -5.60 6.14 26.94
CA THR A 45 -5.75 7.59 27.07
C THR A 45 -6.30 8.29 25.84
N GLY A 46 -6.26 7.61 24.67
CA GLY A 46 -6.59 8.19 23.36
C GLY A 46 -5.56 9.22 22.86
N LYS A 47 -4.45 9.42 23.58
CA LYS A 47 -3.41 10.38 23.18
C LYS A 47 -2.52 9.81 22.09
N ILE A 48 -1.96 10.71 21.29
CA ILE A 48 -0.94 10.36 20.29
C ILE A 48 0.39 10.14 21.03
N ASP A 49 0.95 8.92 20.93
CA ASP A 49 2.28 8.61 21.44
C ASP A 49 3.34 9.20 20.51
N TRP A 50 3.17 8.97 19.19
CA TRP A 50 3.99 9.59 18.16
C TRP A 50 3.22 9.76 16.85
N LYS A 51 3.72 10.64 15.99
CA LYS A 51 3.27 10.81 14.61
C LYS A 51 4.45 11.04 13.68
N THR A 52 4.42 10.43 12.51
CA THR A 52 5.51 10.53 11.52
C THR A 52 4.95 10.87 10.14
N LYS A 53 5.52 11.84 9.47
CA LYS A 53 5.24 12.17 8.08
C LYS A 53 6.06 11.24 7.20
N VAL A 54 5.40 10.42 6.39
CA VAL A 54 6.04 9.39 5.55
C VAL A 54 5.99 9.76 4.07
N GLY A 55 4.81 10.11 3.56
CA GLY A 55 4.59 10.51 2.19
C GLY A 55 4.18 11.98 2.04
N ARG A 56 4.13 12.47 0.80
CA ARG A 56 3.60 13.79 0.49
C ARG A 56 2.11 13.88 0.84
N GLY A 57 1.38 12.82 0.50
CA GLY A 57 -0.06 12.78 0.59
C GLY A 57 -0.77 13.26 -0.68
N GLY A 58 -2.08 13.10 -0.69
CA GLY A 58 -2.96 13.49 -1.79
C GLY A 58 -4.32 12.85 -1.68
N LEU A 59 -5.24 13.21 -2.56
CA LEU A 59 -6.61 12.68 -2.64
C LEU A 59 -6.64 11.14 -2.73
N LEU A 60 -5.76 10.56 -3.54
CA LEU A 60 -5.51 9.13 -3.65
C LEU A 60 -4.04 8.81 -3.30
N GLY A 61 -3.46 9.60 -2.42
CA GLY A 61 -2.06 9.54 -2.03
C GLY A 61 -1.88 9.19 -0.56
N GLY A 62 -0.65 9.28 -0.08
CA GLY A 62 -0.29 8.92 1.28
C GLY A 62 -0.61 7.47 1.59
N VAL A 63 -1.06 7.16 2.82
CA VAL A 63 -1.59 5.84 3.21
C VAL A 63 -3.04 5.76 2.74
N HIS A 64 -3.34 4.85 1.81
CA HIS A 64 -4.67 4.78 1.21
C HIS A 64 -5.53 3.66 1.82
N PHE A 65 -5.18 2.39 1.63
CA PHE A 65 -6.07 1.29 2.03
C PHE A 65 -5.57 0.41 3.18
N GLY A 66 -4.29 0.44 3.55
CA GLY A 66 -3.86 -0.31 4.72
C GLY A 66 -2.35 -0.42 4.90
N MET A 67 -1.98 -0.62 6.16
CA MET A 67 -0.62 -0.87 6.65
C MET A 67 -0.54 -2.29 7.19
N SER A 68 0.66 -2.71 7.62
CA SER A 68 0.88 -4.01 8.27
C SER A 68 1.93 -3.88 9.37
N THR A 69 1.96 -4.83 10.33
CA THR A 69 2.96 -4.84 11.41
C THR A 69 3.38 -6.26 11.78
N ASP A 70 4.62 -6.42 12.19
CA ASP A 70 5.18 -7.62 12.80
C ASP A 70 5.38 -7.49 14.32
N ASN A 71 4.84 -6.44 14.93
CA ASN A 71 4.99 -6.02 16.33
C ASN A 71 6.37 -5.44 16.71
N GLU A 72 7.31 -5.40 15.78
CA GLU A 72 8.59 -4.69 15.92
C GLU A 72 8.64 -3.47 15.02
N ARG A 73 7.98 -3.56 13.86
CA ARG A 73 7.94 -2.52 12.82
C ARG A 73 6.52 -2.32 12.34
N LEU A 74 6.23 -1.10 11.94
CA LEU A 74 5.03 -0.75 11.20
C LEU A 74 5.43 -0.52 9.74
N TYR A 75 4.84 -1.29 8.82
CA TYR A 75 5.07 -1.18 7.38
C TYR A 75 4.00 -0.31 6.76
N VAL A 76 4.45 0.71 6.03
CA VAL A 76 3.59 1.77 5.49
C VAL A 76 3.74 1.84 3.97
N PRO A 77 2.70 1.50 3.21
CA PRO A 77 2.67 1.71 1.77
C PRO A 77 2.29 3.15 1.47
N ILE A 78 3.01 3.80 0.57
CA ILE A 78 2.75 5.17 0.12
C ILE A 78 2.44 5.18 -1.37
N SER A 79 1.26 5.70 -1.69
CA SER A 79 0.80 5.88 -3.07
C SER A 79 1.30 7.20 -3.67
N ASP A 80 1.08 8.31 -2.99
CA ASP A 80 1.41 9.68 -3.44
C ASP A 80 0.95 10.00 -4.87
N ARG A 81 -0.12 9.34 -5.34
CA ARG A 81 -0.68 9.54 -6.68
C ARG A 81 -1.14 10.97 -6.86
N GLU A 82 -0.79 11.57 -8.00
CA GLU A 82 -1.25 12.92 -8.36
C GLU A 82 -2.61 12.84 -9.04
N VAL A 83 -3.65 13.27 -8.32
CA VAL A 83 -5.03 13.36 -8.83
C VAL A 83 -5.70 14.60 -8.24
N GLY A 84 -6.39 15.34 -9.08
CA GLY A 84 -7.33 16.39 -8.68
C GLY A 84 -6.71 17.70 -8.20
N ARG A 85 -5.49 17.71 -7.69
CA ARG A 85 -4.80 18.90 -7.14
C ARG A 85 -3.34 18.93 -7.53
N LYS A 86 -2.77 20.13 -7.59
CA LYS A 86 -1.32 20.34 -7.65
C LYS A 86 -0.78 20.34 -6.21
N TYR A 87 0.39 19.75 -6.03
CA TYR A 87 1.09 19.67 -4.76
C TYR A 87 2.47 20.29 -4.91
N ASP A 88 2.92 21.06 -3.91
CA ASP A 88 4.23 21.72 -3.92
C ASP A 88 5.39 20.72 -3.79
N ALA A 89 5.17 19.65 -3.02
CA ALA A 89 6.15 18.60 -2.84
C ALA A 89 6.04 17.53 -3.92
N LYS A 90 7.18 16.93 -4.28
CA LYS A 90 7.24 15.80 -5.21
C LYS A 90 6.65 14.54 -4.56
N PRO A 91 6.00 13.66 -5.35
CA PRO A 91 5.55 12.36 -4.86
C PRO A 91 6.75 11.47 -4.54
N GLU A 92 6.63 10.68 -3.48
CA GLU A 92 7.63 9.69 -3.07
C GLU A 92 6.98 8.32 -2.82
N PRO A 93 6.34 7.71 -3.85
CA PRO A 93 5.71 6.42 -3.69
C PRO A 93 6.74 5.35 -3.29
N GLY A 94 6.37 4.52 -2.35
CA GLY A 94 7.29 3.52 -1.82
C GLY A 94 6.74 2.73 -0.65
N LEU A 95 7.57 1.84 -0.14
CA LEU A 95 7.36 1.12 1.11
C LEU A 95 8.30 1.68 2.18
N TYR A 96 7.79 1.82 3.38
CA TYR A 96 8.54 2.34 4.51
C TYR A 96 8.34 1.43 5.71
N ALA A 97 9.37 1.21 6.51
CA ALA A 97 9.24 0.63 7.82
C ALA A 97 9.54 1.68 8.90
N LEU A 98 8.66 1.77 9.85
CA LEU A 98 8.80 2.62 11.02
C LEU A 98 9.06 1.75 12.25
N ASP A 99 9.90 2.25 13.14
CA ASP A 99 10.04 1.68 14.47
C ASP A 99 8.69 1.67 15.20
N PHE A 100 8.33 0.54 15.78
CA PHE A 100 7.03 0.36 16.42
C PHE A 100 6.83 1.32 17.61
N GLU A 101 7.89 1.53 18.41
CA GLU A 101 7.81 2.32 19.64
C GLU A 101 8.04 3.81 19.42
N GLU A 102 8.98 4.16 18.54
CA GLU A 102 9.44 5.54 18.35
C GLU A 102 8.92 6.21 17.09
N GLY A 103 8.38 5.44 16.14
CA GLY A 103 7.90 5.95 14.86
C GLY A 103 8.98 6.47 13.92
N LYS A 104 10.26 6.18 14.19
CA LYS A 104 11.37 6.55 13.31
C LYS A 104 11.36 5.70 12.05
N ILE A 105 11.65 6.29 10.89
CA ILE A 105 11.83 5.54 9.64
C ILE A 105 13.11 4.73 9.75
N LEU A 106 13.00 3.40 9.71
CA LEU A 106 14.12 2.46 9.76
C LEU A 106 14.70 2.21 8.37
N TRP A 107 13.83 2.06 7.37
CA TRP A 107 14.21 1.92 5.97
C TRP A 107 13.09 2.39 5.04
N SER A 108 13.45 2.63 3.78
CA SER A 108 12.50 2.92 2.71
C SER A 108 12.91 2.24 1.41
N TYR A 109 11.92 1.75 0.66
CA TYR A 109 12.06 1.29 -0.71
C TYR A 109 11.31 2.26 -1.62
N LYS A 110 12.00 2.92 -2.53
CA LYS A 110 11.40 3.85 -3.51
C LYS A 110 10.97 3.08 -4.75
N LEU A 111 9.78 3.40 -5.23
CA LEU A 111 9.20 2.74 -6.40
C LEU A 111 9.61 3.47 -7.69
N ASP A 112 10.26 2.76 -8.61
CA ASP A 112 10.62 3.28 -9.92
C ASP A 112 9.38 3.47 -10.82
N ASN A 113 9.36 4.56 -11.59
CA ASN A 113 8.28 4.82 -12.53
C ASN A 113 8.55 4.14 -13.89
N ILE A 114 7.85 3.03 -14.11
CA ILE A 114 7.91 2.24 -15.35
C ILE A 114 6.73 2.50 -16.30
N CYS A 115 5.86 3.47 -16.00
CA CYS A 115 4.66 3.70 -16.79
C CYS A 115 4.93 4.12 -18.23
N LYS A 116 6.09 4.68 -18.55
CA LYS A 116 6.48 4.98 -19.94
C LYS A 116 6.52 3.71 -20.80
N ASP A 117 7.02 2.61 -20.23
CA ASP A 117 7.16 1.33 -20.93
C ASP A 117 5.83 0.57 -21.02
N ARG A 118 4.85 0.95 -20.20
CA ARG A 118 3.52 0.34 -20.18
C ARG A 118 2.50 1.05 -21.06
N LYS A 119 2.72 2.29 -21.46
CA LYS A 119 1.82 3.05 -22.32
C LYS A 119 1.33 2.31 -23.58
N PRO A 120 2.19 1.58 -24.32
CA PRO A 120 1.76 0.83 -25.48
C PRO A 120 0.76 -0.28 -25.19
N LEU A 121 0.74 -0.78 -23.94
CA LEU A 121 -0.09 -1.91 -23.52
C LEU A 121 -1.47 -1.48 -23.01
N VAL A 122 -1.57 -0.32 -22.37
CA VAL A 122 -2.75 0.08 -21.61
C VAL A 122 -3.33 1.44 -21.99
N GLY A 123 -2.69 2.16 -22.89
CA GLY A 123 -3.06 3.52 -23.27
C GLY A 123 -2.54 4.59 -22.31
N GLU A 124 -2.75 5.84 -22.69
CA GLU A 124 -2.31 6.98 -21.88
C GLU A 124 -3.16 7.17 -20.63
N GLY A 125 -2.52 7.43 -19.50
CA GLY A 125 -3.18 7.79 -18.24
C GLY A 125 -3.67 6.63 -17.38
N ALA A 126 -3.77 5.40 -17.90
CA ALA A 126 -4.20 4.24 -17.11
C ALA A 126 -3.11 3.74 -16.14
N CYS A 127 -1.83 3.88 -16.50
CA CYS A 127 -0.72 3.50 -15.64
C CYS A 127 -0.33 4.63 -14.71
N THR A 128 -0.23 4.32 -13.44
CA THR A 128 0.32 5.20 -12.41
C THR A 128 1.16 4.37 -11.44
N VAL A 129 2.14 4.96 -10.80
CA VAL A 129 2.96 4.32 -9.78
C VAL A 129 2.41 4.60 -8.39
N GLY A 130 2.58 3.65 -7.48
CA GLY A 130 2.22 3.81 -6.07
C GLY A 130 1.86 2.50 -5.42
N PHE A 131 2.07 2.42 -4.11
CA PHE A 131 1.56 1.37 -3.25
C PHE A 131 0.28 1.87 -2.59
N SER A 132 -0.86 1.65 -3.23
CA SER A 132 -2.18 2.07 -2.75
C SER A 132 -2.88 0.95 -1.99
N ALA A 133 -2.73 -0.29 -2.46
CA ALA A 133 -3.31 -1.47 -1.83
C ALA A 133 -2.78 -1.69 -0.41
N PRO A 134 -3.56 -2.33 0.48
CA PRO A 134 -3.04 -2.88 1.72
C PRO A 134 -1.86 -3.83 1.45
N ILE A 135 -0.96 -3.89 2.39
CA ILE A 135 0.19 -4.79 2.36
C ILE A 135 0.07 -5.84 3.45
N SER A 136 0.75 -6.97 3.29
CA SER A 136 0.70 -8.06 4.27
C SER A 136 2.11 -8.54 4.61
N VAL A 137 2.36 -8.78 5.89
CA VAL A 137 3.62 -9.30 6.38
C VAL A 137 3.42 -10.70 6.96
N ALA A 138 4.32 -11.61 6.62
CA ALA A 138 4.40 -12.92 7.24
C ALA A 138 5.86 -13.32 7.39
N ARG A 139 6.25 -13.75 8.58
CA ARG A 139 7.64 -14.03 8.91
C ARG A 139 8.51 -12.80 8.56
N ASP A 140 9.57 -12.98 7.79
CA ASP A 140 10.52 -11.92 7.42
C ASP A 140 10.22 -11.32 6.03
N VAL A 141 9.01 -11.50 5.51
CA VAL A 141 8.64 -11.08 4.16
C VAL A 141 7.41 -10.18 4.16
N LEU A 142 7.54 -9.04 3.50
CA LEU A 142 6.47 -8.08 3.24
C LEU A 142 6.01 -8.22 1.79
N TYR A 143 4.73 -8.46 1.57
CA TYR A 143 4.10 -8.60 0.25
C TYR A 143 3.32 -7.34 -0.09
N ALA A 144 3.54 -6.79 -1.29
CA ALA A 144 2.94 -5.55 -1.73
C ALA A 144 2.61 -5.55 -3.22
N GLY A 145 1.44 -5.02 -3.56
CA GLY A 145 1.00 -4.78 -4.93
C GLY A 145 1.03 -3.31 -5.29
N THR A 146 1.23 -3.00 -6.57
CA THR A 146 1.35 -1.63 -7.06
C THR A 146 0.27 -1.28 -8.07
N LEU A 147 0.00 0.01 -8.21
CA LEU A 147 -0.92 0.55 -9.22
C LEU A 147 -0.47 0.29 -10.66
N ASP A 148 0.84 0.11 -10.88
CA ASP A 148 1.39 -0.23 -12.20
C ASP A 148 1.41 -1.74 -12.49
N GLY A 149 0.79 -2.56 -11.62
CA GLY A 149 0.56 -3.98 -11.83
C GLY A 149 1.72 -4.90 -11.44
N ARG A 150 2.69 -4.43 -10.67
CA ARG A 150 3.73 -5.29 -10.09
C ARG A 150 3.29 -5.83 -8.73
N PHE A 151 3.54 -7.10 -8.49
CA PHE A 151 3.41 -7.74 -7.18
C PHE A 151 4.78 -8.17 -6.69
N SER A 152 5.16 -7.79 -5.49
CA SER A 152 6.53 -7.95 -4.99
C SER A 152 6.59 -8.43 -3.55
N ALA A 153 7.70 -9.10 -3.22
CA ALA A 153 8.08 -9.51 -1.89
C ALA A 153 9.35 -8.77 -1.47
N HIS A 154 9.37 -8.25 -0.25
CA HIS A 154 10.47 -7.47 0.30
C HIS A 154 10.91 -8.03 1.65
N SER A 155 12.21 -7.90 1.95
CA SER A 155 12.74 -8.21 3.28
C SER A 155 12.21 -7.21 4.32
N THR A 156 11.67 -7.71 5.43
CA THR A 156 11.25 -6.87 6.56
C THR A 156 12.43 -6.16 7.23
N LEU A 157 13.63 -6.73 7.12
CA LEU A 157 14.83 -6.21 7.78
C LEU A 157 15.33 -4.89 7.17
N ASN A 158 15.31 -4.79 5.83
CA ASN A 158 15.97 -3.68 5.11
C ASN A 158 15.20 -3.17 3.87
N GLY A 159 14.01 -3.70 3.59
CA GLY A 159 13.19 -3.31 2.45
C GLY A 159 13.68 -3.80 1.08
N ASN A 160 14.79 -4.55 1.01
CA ASN A 160 15.29 -5.07 -0.25
C ASN A 160 14.25 -5.94 -0.94
N LYS A 161 14.03 -5.70 -2.24
CA LYS A 161 13.16 -6.51 -3.05
C LYS A 161 13.76 -7.92 -3.22
N LEU A 162 13.04 -8.94 -2.77
CA LEU A 162 13.43 -10.35 -2.84
C LEU A 162 12.90 -11.01 -4.12
N TRP A 163 11.70 -10.59 -4.54
CA TRP A 163 11.01 -11.16 -5.68
C TRP A 163 10.00 -10.15 -6.25
N GLU A 164 9.72 -10.26 -7.55
CA GLU A 164 8.72 -9.45 -8.23
C GLU A 164 8.07 -10.23 -9.37
N PHE A 165 6.77 -10.05 -9.54
CA PHE A 165 5.99 -10.61 -10.62
C PHE A 165 5.18 -9.51 -11.31
N ASP A 166 5.32 -9.41 -12.63
CA ASP A 166 4.50 -8.51 -13.44
C ASP A 166 3.17 -9.16 -13.74
N THR A 167 2.10 -8.62 -13.15
CA THR A 167 0.74 -9.14 -13.33
C THR A 167 0.07 -8.65 -14.60
N LEU A 168 0.60 -7.62 -15.28
CA LEU A 168 0.03 -7.04 -16.49
C LEU A 168 0.27 -7.94 -17.71
N ARG A 169 -0.49 -9.03 -17.78
CA ARG A 169 -0.45 -10.03 -18.86
C ARG A 169 -1.78 -10.77 -18.98
N GLY A 170 -1.93 -11.52 -20.08
CA GLY A 170 -3.03 -12.47 -20.24
C GLY A 170 -2.79 -13.77 -19.49
N TYR A 171 -3.86 -14.40 -19.03
CA TYR A 171 -3.84 -15.68 -18.31
C TYR A 171 -4.84 -16.65 -18.89
N GLN A 172 -4.49 -17.94 -18.91
CA GLN A 172 -5.42 -19.05 -18.98
C GLN A 172 -5.70 -19.50 -17.55
N THR A 173 -6.93 -19.31 -17.09
CA THR A 173 -7.30 -19.59 -15.71
C THR A 173 -7.67 -21.05 -15.50
N VAL A 174 -7.62 -21.53 -14.26
CA VAL A 174 -7.98 -22.90 -13.88
C VAL A 174 -9.44 -23.25 -14.17
N ASN A 175 -10.32 -22.24 -14.27
CA ASN A 175 -11.73 -22.43 -14.65
C ASN A 175 -11.98 -22.40 -16.17
N GLY A 176 -10.92 -22.32 -17.00
CA GLY A 176 -11.00 -22.34 -18.45
C GLY A 176 -11.34 -21.01 -19.13
N ASN A 177 -11.59 -19.93 -18.38
CA ASN A 177 -11.88 -18.62 -18.94
C ASN A 177 -10.59 -17.81 -19.11
N PRO A 178 -10.45 -17.03 -20.19
CA PRO A 178 -9.34 -16.09 -20.32
C PRO A 178 -9.50 -14.96 -19.31
N ALA A 179 -8.37 -14.49 -18.75
CA ALA A 179 -8.31 -13.37 -17.84
C ALA A 179 -7.10 -12.49 -18.14
N ALA A 180 -7.11 -11.28 -17.61
CA ALA A 180 -5.98 -10.35 -17.68
C ALA A 180 -5.71 -9.73 -16.30
N GLY A 181 -4.45 -9.49 -16.02
CA GLY A 181 -4.04 -8.68 -14.88
C GLY A 181 -4.01 -7.19 -15.21
N GLY A 182 -3.91 -6.38 -14.18
CA GLY A 182 -3.89 -4.92 -14.26
C GLY A 182 -3.35 -4.32 -12.96
N SER A 183 -3.92 -3.20 -12.54
CA SER A 183 -3.52 -2.54 -11.28
C SER A 183 -3.91 -3.37 -10.06
N ILE A 184 -3.08 -3.27 -9.01
CA ILE A 184 -3.37 -3.81 -7.67
C ILE A 184 -3.63 -2.61 -6.76
N ASP A 185 -4.88 -2.45 -6.28
CA ASP A 185 -5.28 -1.25 -5.53
C ASP A 185 -6.04 -1.58 -4.24
N ALA A 186 -7.30 -1.94 -4.29
CA ALA A 186 -8.17 -1.93 -3.11
C ALA A 186 -8.01 -3.13 -2.16
N ALA A 187 -7.57 -4.29 -2.65
CA ALA A 187 -7.39 -5.49 -1.84
C ALA A 187 -5.91 -5.86 -1.74
N GLY A 188 -5.47 -6.11 -0.52
CA GLY A 188 -4.10 -6.55 -0.25
C GLY A 188 -3.88 -8.05 -0.43
N PRO A 189 -2.63 -8.49 -0.36
CA PRO A 189 -2.30 -9.92 -0.39
C PRO A 189 -2.89 -10.67 0.80
N VAL A 190 -3.41 -11.85 0.57
CA VAL A 190 -3.85 -12.78 1.62
C VAL A 190 -2.87 -13.94 1.68
N ILE A 191 -2.36 -14.22 2.87
CA ILE A 191 -1.37 -15.28 3.11
C ILE A 191 -2.05 -16.38 3.90
N VAL A 192 -2.02 -17.59 3.36
CA VAL A 192 -2.59 -18.79 4.01
C VAL A 192 -1.60 -19.93 3.83
N ASP A 193 -1.06 -20.42 4.94
CA ASP A 193 -0.02 -21.47 4.96
C ASP A 193 1.16 -21.10 4.03
N ASP A 194 1.39 -21.88 2.98
CA ASP A 194 2.45 -21.68 1.98
C ASP A 194 1.95 -20.99 0.70
N TRP A 195 0.81 -20.31 0.76
CA TRP A 195 0.23 -19.63 -0.39
C TRP A 195 0.05 -18.15 -0.14
N VAL A 196 0.28 -17.36 -1.19
CA VAL A 196 -0.07 -15.94 -1.25
C VAL A 196 -1.06 -15.72 -2.38
N PHE A 197 -2.18 -15.10 -2.08
CA PHE A 197 -3.23 -14.77 -3.04
C PHE A 197 -3.28 -13.26 -3.25
N ILE A 198 -3.45 -12.81 -4.49
CA ILE A 198 -3.63 -11.41 -4.83
C ILE A 198 -4.57 -11.29 -6.04
N ASN A 199 -5.48 -10.32 -5.98
CA ASN A 199 -6.25 -9.92 -7.14
C ASN A 199 -5.50 -8.87 -7.95
N SER A 200 -5.65 -8.88 -9.27
CA SER A 200 -5.05 -7.91 -10.17
C SER A 200 -6.07 -7.46 -11.21
N GLY A 201 -6.21 -6.14 -11.38
CA GLY A 201 -7.13 -5.55 -12.35
C GLY A 201 -8.19 -4.62 -11.77
N TYR A 202 -7.99 -4.05 -10.59
CA TYR A 202 -8.89 -3.05 -10.03
C TYR A 202 -8.76 -1.70 -10.75
N SER A 203 -9.87 -1.19 -11.30
CA SER A 203 -9.85 -0.02 -12.21
C SER A 203 -10.90 1.05 -11.90
N GLN A 204 -11.47 1.09 -10.69
CA GLN A 204 -12.57 1.99 -10.36
C GLN A 204 -12.24 3.49 -10.52
N HIS A 205 -10.97 3.87 -10.36
CA HIS A 205 -10.52 5.26 -10.47
C HIS A 205 -9.56 5.47 -11.66
N GLY A 206 -9.80 4.79 -12.79
CA GLY A 206 -9.01 4.93 -14.01
C GLY A 206 -7.66 4.20 -13.98
N GLN A 207 -7.52 3.20 -13.12
CA GLN A 207 -6.37 2.29 -13.13
C GLN A 207 -6.50 1.26 -14.26
N MET A 208 -5.45 0.46 -14.45
CA MET A 208 -5.43 -0.61 -15.46
C MET A 208 -6.39 -1.73 -15.08
N ALA A 209 -7.37 -1.99 -15.95
CA ALA A 209 -8.38 -3.02 -15.73
C ALA A 209 -7.82 -4.43 -15.89
N GLY A 210 -8.44 -5.38 -15.17
CA GLY A 210 -8.19 -6.81 -15.25
C GLY A 210 -9.22 -7.57 -14.44
N ASN A 211 -9.10 -8.90 -14.36
CA ASN A 211 -10.12 -9.75 -13.74
C ASN A 211 -9.52 -11.07 -13.20
N VAL A 212 -8.29 -11.06 -12.70
CA VAL A 212 -7.61 -12.27 -12.27
C VAL A 212 -7.31 -12.28 -10.78
N ILE A 213 -7.47 -13.45 -10.16
CA ILE A 213 -6.89 -13.77 -8.85
C ILE A 213 -5.70 -14.70 -9.11
N LEU A 214 -4.54 -14.33 -8.60
CA LEU A 214 -3.30 -15.08 -8.70
C LEU A 214 -2.99 -15.75 -7.36
N ALA A 215 -2.49 -16.96 -7.43
CA ALA A 215 -2.00 -17.73 -6.28
C ALA A 215 -0.53 -18.10 -6.50
N PHE A 216 0.31 -17.79 -5.53
CA PHE A 216 1.74 -18.09 -5.55
C PHE A 216 2.06 -19.04 -4.39
N SER A 217 2.82 -20.12 -4.68
CA SER A 217 3.35 -21.01 -3.65
C SER A 217 4.68 -20.50 -3.13
N ILE A 218 4.85 -20.43 -1.82
CA ILE A 218 6.06 -20.02 -1.12
C ILE A 218 6.89 -21.29 -0.79
N LYS A 219 7.27 -22.04 -1.80
CA LYS A 219 8.11 -23.24 -1.61
C LYS A 219 9.56 -22.89 -1.78
#